data_07d7630774849d3be654b03afeb9f84d
#
_entry.id   07d7630774849d3be654b03afeb9f84d
#
_cell.length_a   1.000
_cell.length_b   1.000
_cell.length_c   1.000
_cell.angle_alpha   90.00
_cell.angle_beta   90.00
_cell.angle_gamma   90.00
#
_symmetry.space_group_name_H-M   'P 1'
#
loop_
_entity.id
_entity.type
_entity.pdbx_description
1 polymer ?
#
loop_
_entity_poly.entity_id
_entity_poly.type
_entity_poly.pdbx_seq_one_letter_code
_entity_poly.pdbx_strand_id
1 'polypeptide(L)'
;MAGLLRMSLDAPEETRSFKDGKGRLELVNIAAGPVGRATFEPGWRWSEHVKPIAGTDSCQAPHLGYYVSGRMKVVMDDGEEMEFGPGDFSVIPPGHDAWIVGDEPCVVIDWQGFADYAKPAD
;
A
#
# COMPACT_ATOMS: atom_id res chain seq x y z
N MET A 1 -24.90 -16.17 19.98
CA MET A 1 -24.86 -15.37 18.77
C MET A 1 -23.65 -15.77 17.93
N ALA A 2 -23.88 -16.05 16.68
CA ALA A 2 -22.78 -16.34 15.78
C ALA A 2 -21.99 -15.07 15.51
N GLY A 3 -20.67 -15.17 15.54
CA GLY A 3 -19.77 -14.05 15.30
C GLY A 3 -19.11 -14.07 13.94
N LEU A 4 -19.66 -14.83 12.98
CA LEU A 4 -19.09 -14.90 11.66
C LEU A 4 -19.31 -13.61 10.89
N LEU A 5 -18.28 -13.20 10.17
CA LEU A 5 -18.30 -12.00 9.33
C LEU A 5 -17.59 -12.32 8.03
N ARG A 6 -18.18 -11.90 6.92
CA ARG A 6 -17.52 -11.96 5.60
C ARG A 6 -17.49 -10.58 5.01
N MET A 7 -16.32 -10.16 4.57
CA MET A 7 -16.14 -8.96 3.76
C MET A 7 -15.28 -9.32 2.56
N SER A 8 -15.39 -8.56 1.49
CA SER A 8 -14.62 -8.83 0.29
C SER A 8 -13.93 -7.57 -0.19
N LEU A 9 -12.66 -7.69 -0.54
CA LEU A 9 -11.92 -6.59 -1.16
C LEU A 9 -12.40 -6.33 -2.59
N ASP A 10 -13.14 -7.28 -3.18
CA ASP A 10 -13.79 -7.08 -4.48
C ASP A 10 -15.06 -6.23 -4.36
N ALA A 11 -15.53 -6.00 -3.13
CA ALA A 11 -16.61 -5.08 -2.81
C ALA A 11 -16.13 -4.16 -1.69
N PRO A 12 -15.15 -3.29 -1.97
CA PRO A 12 -14.52 -2.49 -0.93
C PRO A 12 -15.46 -1.43 -0.36
N GLU A 13 -15.26 -1.09 0.90
CA GLU A 13 -16.00 -0.01 1.53
C GLU A 13 -15.45 1.36 1.11
N GLU A 14 -14.16 1.40 0.73
CA GLU A 14 -13.51 2.62 0.29
C GLU A 14 -12.48 2.27 -0.77
N THR A 15 -12.35 3.13 -1.78
CA THR A 15 -11.30 3.02 -2.80
C THR A 15 -10.60 4.37 -2.93
N ARG A 16 -9.27 4.36 -2.92
CA ARG A 16 -8.44 5.54 -3.10
C ARG A 16 -7.53 5.33 -4.31
N SER A 17 -7.58 6.27 -5.26
CA SER A 17 -6.77 6.16 -6.48
C SER A 17 -5.45 6.90 -6.30
N PHE A 18 -4.38 6.33 -6.85
CA PHE A 18 -3.10 7.01 -6.97
C PHE A 18 -3.13 7.92 -8.19
N LYS A 19 -2.18 8.85 -8.28
CA LYS A 19 -2.12 9.78 -9.40
C LYS A 19 -1.77 9.07 -10.70
N ASP A 20 -2.21 9.65 -11.80
CA ASP A 20 -1.87 9.25 -13.17
C ASP A 20 -2.27 7.81 -13.52
N GLY A 21 -3.32 7.30 -12.86
CA GLY A 21 -3.78 5.94 -13.12
C GLY A 21 -2.80 4.85 -12.71
N LYS A 22 -1.89 5.14 -11.77
CA LYS A 22 -0.82 4.23 -11.39
C LYS A 22 -1.23 3.23 -10.32
N GLY A 23 -2.52 3.10 -10.05
CA GLY A 23 -3.04 2.08 -9.18
C GLY A 23 -4.09 2.59 -8.21
N ARG A 24 -4.40 1.75 -7.24
CA ARG A 24 -5.46 2.05 -6.28
C ARG A 24 -5.27 1.26 -5.00
N LEU A 25 -5.91 1.75 -3.95
CA LEU A 25 -6.03 1.06 -2.67
C LEU A 25 -7.51 0.80 -2.41
N GLU A 26 -7.85 -0.44 -2.13
CA GLU A 26 -9.20 -0.87 -1.78
C GLU A 26 -9.20 -1.30 -0.32
N LEU A 27 -10.17 -0.81 0.46
CA LEU A 27 -10.20 -1.00 1.91
C LEU A 27 -11.50 -1.63 2.37
N VAL A 28 -11.38 -2.53 3.34
CA VAL A 28 -12.49 -2.98 4.18
C VAL A 28 -12.12 -2.75 5.63
N ASN A 29 -13.10 -2.44 6.47
CA ASN A 29 -12.89 -2.23 7.89
C ASN A 29 -13.45 -3.42 8.67
N ILE A 30 -12.58 -4.07 9.43
CA ILE A 30 -12.96 -5.16 10.33
C ILE A 30 -12.68 -4.73 11.77
N ALA A 31 -13.18 -5.48 12.75
CA ALA A 31 -13.03 -5.11 14.15
C ALA A 31 -11.58 -4.93 14.57
N ALA A 32 -10.66 -5.66 13.96
CA ALA A 32 -9.23 -5.56 14.24
C ALA A 32 -8.54 -4.38 13.53
N GLY A 33 -9.25 -3.63 12.70
CA GLY A 33 -8.72 -2.50 11.95
C GLY A 33 -8.92 -2.65 10.46
N PRO A 34 -8.50 -1.66 9.66
CA PRO A 34 -8.65 -1.73 8.22
C PRO A 34 -7.70 -2.76 7.61
N VAL A 35 -8.18 -3.47 6.60
CA VAL A 35 -7.37 -4.33 5.72
C VAL A 35 -7.48 -3.76 4.32
N GLY A 36 -6.34 -3.61 3.66
CA GLY A 36 -6.29 -3.02 2.34
C GLY A 36 -5.64 -3.93 1.31
N ARG A 37 -6.10 -3.79 0.07
CA ARG A 37 -5.44 -4.38 -1.09
C ARG A 37 -4.98 -3.23 -1.97
N ALA A 38 -3.67 -3.06 -2.07
CA ALA A 38 -3.09 -2.06 -2.94
C ALA A 38 -2.66 -2.70 -4.25
N THR A 39 -3.05 -2.10 -5.36
CA THR A 39 -2.60 -2.49 -6.68
C THR A 39 -1.74 -1.35 -7.22
N PHE A 40 -0.47 -1.64 -7.45
CA PHE A 40 0.49 -0.67 -7.97
C PHE A 40 0.81 -1.06 -9.42
N GLU A 41 0.51 -0.16 -10.35
CA GLU A 41 0.79 -0.41 -11.76
C GLU A 41 2.28 -0.23 -12.09
N PRO A 42 2.78 -0.85 -13.15
CA PRO A 42 4.15 -0.60 -13.59
C PRO A 42 4.42 0.90 -13.75
N GLY A 43 5.57 1.34 -13.26
CA GLY A 43 5.92 2.76 -13.25
C GLY A 43 5.49 3.52 -12.01
N TRP A 44 4.70 2.91 -11.14
CA TRP A 44 4.32 3.56 -9.89
C TRP A 44 5.55 3.85 -9.03
N ARG A 45 5.58 5.06 -8.46
CA ARG A 45 6.58 5.48 -7.46
C ARG A 45 5.88 6.35 -6.44
N TRP A 46 6.09 6.07 -5.17
CA TRP A 46 5.41 6.81 -4.11
C TRP A 46 5.65 8.32 -4.22
N SER A 47 6.89 8.72 -4.46
CA SER A 47 7.24 10.15 -4.52
C SER A 47 6.62 10.90 -5.71
N GLU A 48 6.12 10.17 -6.73
CA GLU A 48 5.46 10.79 -7.88
C GLU A 48 3.93 10.67 -7.81
N HIS A 49 3.41 9.56 -7.28
CA HIS A 49 1.99 9.21 -7.43
C HIS A 49 1.20 9.26 -6.12
N VAL A 50 1.86 9.32 -4.97
CA VAL A 50 1.21 9.43 -3.65
C VAL A 50 1.67 10.68 -2.91
N LYS A 51 2.93 11.04 -3.00
CA LYS A 51 3.48 12.22 -2.32
C LYS A 51 2.66 13.48 -2.57
N PRO A 52 2.21 13.79 -3.81
CA PRO A 52 1.37 14.98 -4.02
C PRO A 52 0.05 14.93 -3.25
N ILE A 53 -0.45 13.73 -2.93
CA ILE A 53 -1.68 13.56 -2.15
C ILE A 53 -1.36 13.67 -0.66
N ALA A 54 -0.31 12.98 -0.22
CA ALA A 54 0.05 12.89 1.20
C ALA A 54 0.65 14.17 1.77
N GLY A 55 1.43 14.89 0.95
CA GLY A 55 2.03 16.17 1.37
C GLY A 55 3.26 16.05 2.27
N THR A 56 3.83 14.84 2.39
CA THR A 56 5.06 14.61 3.19
C THR A 56 6.24 14.32 2.28
N ASP A 57 7.47 14.49 2.79
CA ASP A 57 8.68 14.27 1.98
C ASP A 57 8.91 12.79 1.67
N SER A 58 8.52 11.91 2.58
CA SER A 58 8.57 10.47 2.38
C SER A 58 7.32 9.86 3.01
N CYS A 59 7.05 8.58 2.72
CA CYS A 59 5.88 7.89 3.25
C CYS A 59 6.04 7.70 4.75
N GLN A 60 5.10 8.25 5.53
CA GLN A 60 5.11 8.16 6.98
C GLN A 60 4.20 7.07 7.53
N ALA A 61 3.56 6.30 6.65
CA ALA A 61 2.73 5.19 7.07
C ALA A 61 3.57 3.94 7.29
N PRO A 62 3.47 3.30 8.47
CA PRO A 62 4.07 1.98 8.65
C PRO A 62 3.24 0.93 7.92
N HIS A 63 3.89 -0.12 7.43
CA HIS A 63 3.20 -1.17 6.70
C HIS A 63 3.52 -2.55 7.25
N LEU A 64 2.51 -3.41 7.29
CA LEU A 64 2.65 -4.85 7.52
C LEU A 64 1.86 -5.51 6.42
N GLY A 65 2.54 -6.10 5.44
CA GLY A 65 1.87 -6.57 4.25
C GLY A 65 2.39 -7.88 3.69
N TYR A 66 1.57 -8.48 2.83
CA TYR A 66 1.90 -9.69 2.11
C TYR A 66 1.83 -9.42 0.60
N TYR A 67 2.88 -9.78 -0.13
CA TYR A 67 2.97 -9.55 -1.57
C TYR A 67 2.36 -10.72 -2.33
N VAL A 68 1.29 -10.44 -3.07
CA VAL A 68 0.58 -11.44 -3.87
C VAL A 68 1.21 -11.57 -5.25
N SER A 69 1.57 -10.45 -5.87
CA SER A 69 2.15 -10.43 -7.21
C SER A 69 3.05 -9.20 -7.38
N GLY A 70 3.88 -9.24 -8.40
CA GLY A 70 4.76 -8.13 -8.74
C GLY A 70 5.93 -7.98 -7.78
N ARG A 71 6.71 -6.92 -7.97
CA ARG A 71 7.90 -6.64 -7.16
C ARG A 71 7.96 -5.15 -6.84
N MET A 72 8.37 -4.85 -5.61
CA MET A 72 8.50 -3.48 -5.14
C MET A 72 9.85 -3.28 -4.47
N LYS A 73 10.50 -2.17 -4.78
CA LYS A 73 11.71 -1.75 -4.07
C LYS A 73 11.35 -0.64 -3.09
N VAL A 74 11.83 -0.75 -1.87
CA VAL A 74 11.63 0.22 -0.80
C VAL A 74 12.98 0.77 -0.39
N VAL A 75 13.07 2.10 -0.24
CA VAL A 75 14.27 2.79 0.21
C VAL A 75 13.90 3.66 1.41
N MET A 76 14.56 3.41 2.53
CA MET A 76 14.37 4.21 3.74
C MET A 76 15.10 5.53 3.62
N ASP A 77 14.67 6.51 4.42
CA ASP A 77 15.32 7.84 4.45
C ASP A 77 16.80 7.77 4.81
N ASP A 78 17.23 6.74 5.55
CA ASP A 78 18.64 6.53 5.92
C ASP A 78 19.45 5.79 4.85
N GLY A 79 18.83 5.40 3.73
CA GLY A 79 19.48 4.74 2.63
C GLY A 79 19.39 3.21 2.63
N GLU A 80 18.85 2.61 3.69
CA GLU A 80 18.60 1.16 3.68
C GLU A 80 17.57 0.83 2.61
N GLU A 81 17.80 -0.23 1.83
CA GLU A 81 16.88 -0.61 0.77
C GLU A 81 16.66 -2.11 0.72
N MET A 82 15.49 -2.51 0.24
CA MET A 82 15.11 -3.91 0.11
C MET A 82 14.07 -4.05 -0.99
N GLU A 83 14.14 -5.15 -1.71
CA GLU A 83 13.15 -5.50 -2.72
C GLU A 83 12.27 -6.63 -2.22
N PHE A 84 10.95 -6.51 -2.42
CA PHE A 84 9.95 -7.51 -2.03
C PHE A 84 9.26 -8.07 -3.26
N GLY A 85 8.91 -9.34 -3.22
CA GLY A 85 8.21 -10.03 -4.30
C GLY A 85 7.19 -11.05 -3.78
N PRO A 86 6.54 -11.80 -4.69
CA PRO A 86 5.46 -12.72 -4.31
C PRO A 86 5.88 -13.68 -3.20
N GLY A 87 5.03 -13.80 -2.21
CA GLY A 87 5.27 -14.66 -1.05
C GLY A 87 5.97 -14.00 0.11
N ASP A 88 6.49 -12.78 -0.08
CA ASP A 88 7.17 -12.06 1.00
C ASP A 88 6.17 -11.36 1.91
N PHE A 89 6.48 -11.35 3.20
CA PHE A 89 5.90 -10.38 4.11
C PHE A 89 6.85 -9.20 4.27
N SER A 90 6.30 -7.99 4.36
CA SER A 90 7.10 -6.81 4.63
C SER A 90 6.70 -6.17 5.94
N VAL A 91 7.68 -5.69 6.67
CA VAL A 91 7.50 -4.76 7.79
C VAL A 91 8.27 -3.50 7.41
N ILE A 92 7.56 -2.42 7.17
CA ILE A 92 8.17 -1.19 6.66
C ILE A 92 7.84 -0.06 7.64
N PRO A 93 8.85 0.48 8.32
CA PRO A 93 8.64 1.63 9.23
C PRO A 93 8.33 2.91 8.44
N PRO A 94 7.84 3.96 9.13
CA PRO A 94 7.72 5.28 8.50
C PRO A 94 9.06 5.80 7.98
N GLY A 95 9.01 6.64 6.96
CA GLY A 95 10.20 7.28 6.40
C GLY A 95 10.80 6.53 5.23
N HIS A 96 10.01 6.30 4.18
CA HIS A 96 10.47 5.57 3.00
C HIS A 96 9.88 6.12 1.70
N ASP A 97 10.56 5.82 0.59
CA ASP A 97 10.02 5.88 -0.76
C ASP A 97 9.97 4.45 -1.29
N ALA A 98 9.19 4.23 -2.35
CA ALA A 98 9.05 2.92 -2.94
C ALA A 98 8.67 3.04 -4.41
N TRP A 99 9.03 2.05 -5.21
CA TRP A 99 8.63 1.99 -6.62
C TRP A 99 8.51 0.56 -7.11
N ILE A 100 7.78 0.38 -8.19
CA ILE A 100 7.54 -0.93 -8.79
C ILE A 100 8.71 -1.28 -9.71
N VAL A 101 9.16 -2.52 -9.58
CA VAL A 101 10.23 -3.09 -10.39
C VAL A 101 9.58 -4.02 -11.41
N GLY A 102 9.89 -3.81 -12.70
CA GLY A 102 9.40 -4.67 -13.77
C GLY A 102 8.10 -4.19 -14.39
N ASP A 103 7.48 -5.06 -15.19
CA ASP A 103 6.35 -4.74 -16.05
C ASP A 103 5.01 -5.30 -15.57
N GLU A 104 5.00 -5.86 -14.37
CA GLU A 104 3.82 -6.53 -13.82
C GLU A 104 3.25 -5.70 -12.67
N PRO A 105 1.92 -5.58 -12.57
CA PRO A 105 1.32 -4.93 -11.40
C PRO A 105 1.72 -5.63 -10.10
N CYS A 106 1.96 -4.84 -9.07
CA CYS A 106 2.28 -5.36 -7.74
C CYS A 106 1.04 -5.25 -6.87
N VAL A 107 0.61 -6.39 -6.32
CA VAL A 107 -0.56 -6.45 -5.45
C VAL A 107 -0.10 -6.81 -4.04
N VAL A 108 -0.47 -5.99 -3.08
CA VAL A 108 -0.07 -6.15 -1.67
C VAL A 108 -1.32 -6.11 -0.80
N ILE A 109 -1.45 -7.07 0.11
CA ILE A 109 -2.46 -7.04 1.17
C ILE A 109 -1.77 -6.49 2.42
N ASP A 110 -2.35 -5.45 3.01
CA ASP A 110 -1.74 -4.74 4.14
C ASP A 110 -2.72 -4.66 5.31
N TRP A 111 -2.24 -4.95 6.51
CA TRP A 111 -3.02 -4.94 7.75
C TRP A 111 -2.70 -3.75 8.64
N GLN A 112 -1.76 -2.91 8.25
CA GLN A 112 -1.32 -1.80 9.06
C GLN A 112 -0.94 -0.62 8.15
N GLY A 113 -1.33 0.60 8.56
CA GLY A 113 -0.88 1.80 7.89
C GLY A 113 -1.79 2.30 6.76
N PHE A 114 -2.77 1.51 6.32
CA PHE A 114 -3.65 1.92 5.24
C PHE A 114 -4.81 2.80 5.68
N ALA A 115 -5.02 3.00 7.00
CA ALA A 115 -6.10 3.87 7.46
C ALA A 115 -6.03 5.25 6.81
N ASP A 116 -4.83 5.83 6.73
CA ASP A 116 -4.63 7.19 6.18
C ASP A 116 -3.76 7.20 4.91
N TYR A 117 -3.35 6.04 4.43
CA TYR A 117 -2.48 5.95 3.25
C TYR A 117 -3.20 6.48 2.01
N ALA A 118 -2.49 7.28 1.22
CA ALA A 118 -3.02 7.93 0.01
C ALA A 118 -4.29 8.77 0.29
N LYS A 119 -4.48 9.19 1.54
CA LYS A 119 -5.58 10.06 1.96
C LYS A 119 -5.03 11.48 2.03
N PRO A 120 -5.70 12.47 1.44
CA PRO A 120 -5.21 13.84 1.51
C PRO A 120 -5.05 14.32 2.94
N ALA A 121 -3.96 15.04 3.20
CA ALA A 121 -3.77 15.73 4.47
C ALA A 121 -4.73 16.92 4.56
N ASP A 122 -5.24 17.15 5.74
CA ASP A 122 -6.13 18.31 5.99
C ASP A 122 -5.31 19.58 6.19
#